data_d3ca83c2827c8ac2873109a68b6df747
#
_entry.id   d3ca83c2827c8ac2873109a68b6df747
#
_cell.length_a   1.000
_cell.length_b   1.000
_cell.length_c   1.000
_cell.angle_alpha   90.00
_cell.angle_beta   90.00
_cell.angle_gamma   90.00
#
_symmetry.space_group_name_H-M   'P 1'
#
loop_
_entity.id
_entity.type
_entity.pdbx_description
1 polymer ?
#
loop_
_entity_poly.entity_id
_entity_poly.type
_entity_poly.pdbx_seq_one_letter_code
_entity_poly.pdbx_strand_id
1 'polypeptide(L)'
;MKNIIYIAIMAMWLMACSHEPEAASIPFSTVTAEKEVTLTADKDAPSCKVTLNVACAKGDQPEIDKNMNQAIVQELFDMEGLSIQQAADSFATRYTQEYKKNLAPLYAQDKSDSEKRAWYEYHYTIDTHTQSGHDGAIVYLADVDYYEGGAHGIKQQIVLNFNAKTGERMTLKDVFVPGYEVRLSELLLEKLMKQANVSSIEELRAKNYLYAIDMYPSDNFILGDDEITFIYNIYEIAPYSVGKTEISLSYSDVEDLLK
;
A
#
# COMPACT_ATOMS: atom_id res chain seq x y z
N MET A 1 -45.05 -14.76 -70.52
CA MET A 1 -43.67 -14.78 -70.01
C MET A 1 -43.63 -13.72 -68.93
N LYS A 2 -43.71 -14.16 -67.68
CA LYS A 2 -43.70 -13.26 -66.48
C LYS A 2 -42.31 -13.18 -65.91
N ASN A 3 -41.71 -12.00 -65.95
CA ASN A 3 -40.46 -11.72 -65.32
C ASN A 3 -40.70 -11.42 -63.84
N ILE A 4 -40.14 -12.25 -62.96
CA ILE A 4 -40.14 -12.05 -61.52
C ILE A 4 -38.78 -11.40 -61.15
N ILE A 5 -38.85 -10.14 -60.69
CA ILE A 5 -37.67 -9.40 -60.20
C ILE A 5 -37.57 -9.73 -58.69
N TYR A 6 -36.49 -10.38 -58.28
CA TYR A 6 -36.14 -10.56 -56.88
C TYR A 6 -35.38 -9.31 -56.39
N ILE A 7 -35.99 -8.56 -55.47
CA ILE A 7 -35.32 -7.49 -54.74
C ILE A 7 -34.69 -8.14 -53.51
N ALA A 8 -33.35 -8.24 -53.51
CA ALA A 8 -32.60 -8.65 -52.33
C ALA A 8 -32.45 -7.44 -51.41
N ILE A 9 -33.12 -7.46 -50.24
CA ILE A 9 -32.96 -6.48 -49.17
C ILE A 9 -31.72 -6.90 -48.38
N MET A 10 -30.62 -6.16 -48.56
CA MET A 10 -29.39 -6.31 -47.80
C MET A 10 -29.55 -5.55 -46.49
N ALA A 11 -29.85 -6.28 -45.40
CA ALA A 11 -29.86 -5.71 -44.05
C ALA A 11 -28.43 -5.42 -43.61
N MET A 12 -28.06 -4.15 -43.60
CA MET A 12 -26.77 -3.67 -43.08
C MET A 12 -26.89 -3.63 -41.56
N TRP A 13 -26.31 -4.63 -40.88
CA TRP A 13 -26.11 -4.60 -39.43
C TRP A 13 -25.02 -3.60 -39.12
N LEU A 14 -25.39 -2.45 -38.59
CA LEU A 14 -24.47 -1.53 -37.94
C LEU A 14 -24.08 -2.15 -36.61
N MET A 15 -22.92 -2.82 -36.55
CA MET A 15 -22.24 -3.08 -35.30
C MET A 15 -21.75 -1.75 -34.78
N ALA A 16 -22.51 -1.15 -33.86
CA ALA A 16 -21.98 -0.12 -32.99
C ALA A 16 -20.99 -0.80 -32.04
N CYS A 17 -19.69 -0.73 -32.36
CA CYS A 17 -18.66 -0.94 -31.35
C CYS A 17 -18.85 0.17 -30.31
N SER A 18 -19.43 -0.14 -29.18
CA SER A 18 -19.27 0.66 -27.97
C SER A 18 -17.79 0.58 -27.60
N HIS A 19 -17.03 1.55 -28.01
CA HIS A 19 -15.73 1.81 -27.42
C HIS A 19 -16.05 2.29 -26.00
N GLU A 20 -15.96 1.42 -25.01
CA GLU A 20 -15.73 1.87 -23.65
C GLU A 20 -14.42 2.62 -23.67
N PRO A 21 -14.36 3.86 -23.16
CA PRO A 21 -13.11 4.58 -23.11
C PRO A 21 -12.15 3.75 -22.24
N GLU A 22 -11.10 3.25 -22.86
CA GLU A 22 -9.97 2.62 -22.19
C GLU A 22 -9.57 3.55 -21.03
N ALA A 23 -9.68 3.08 -19.79
CA ALA A 23 -9.33 3.87 -18.62
C ALA A 23 -7.91 4.38 -18.84
N ALA A 24 -7.73 5.70 -18.86
CA ALA A 24 -6.46 6.33 -19.15
C ALA A 24 -5.44 5.81 -18.11
N SER A 25 -4.56 4.91 -18.53
CA SER A 25 -3.50 4.39 -17.69
C SER A 25 -2.47 5.49 -17.50
N ILE A 26 -2.34 6.02 -16.29
CA ILE A 26 -1.28 6.96 -15.96
C ILE A 26 0.03 6.18 -15.94
N PRO A 27 1.02 6.55 -16.78
CA PRO A 27 2.30 5.88 -16.77
C PRO A 27 3.11 6.24 -15.51
N PHE A 28 3.85 5.26 -15.01
CA PHE A 28 4.75 5.40 -13.88
C PHE A 28 6.19 5.11 -14.31
N SER A 29 7.13 5.81 -13.70
CA SER A 29 8.56 5.52 -13.77
C SER A 29 9.09 5.24 -12.38
N THR A 30 10.11 4.39 -12.23
CA THR A 30 10.71 4.10 -10.93
C THR A 30 11.81 5.09 -10.61
N VAL A 31 11.77 5.67 -9.43
CA VAL A 31 12.83 6.43 -8.80
C VAL A 31 13.56 5.51 -7.83
N THR A 32 14.88 5.44 -7.91
CA THR A 32 15.69 4.61 -7.03
C THR A 32 16.64 5.47 -6.20
N ALA A 33 16.69 5.21 -4.89
CA ALA A 33 17.70 5.77 -3.99
C ALA A 33 18.33 4.66 -3.17
N GLU A 34 19.66 4.56 -3.20
CA GLU A 34 20.43 3.60 -2.41
C GLU A 34 21.46 4.31 -1.57
N LYS A 35 21.59 3.90 -0.32
CA LYS A 35 22.64 4.40 0.58
C LYS A 35 23.05 3.33 1.56
N GLU A 36 24.36 3.15 1.72
CA GLU A 36 24.93 2.27 2.72
C GLU A 36 26.01 3.01 3.51
N VAL A 37 26.01 2.81 4.81
CA VAL A 37 27.04 3.37 5.71
C VAL A 37 27.41 2.35 6.77
N THR A 38 28.69 2.32 7.15
CA THR A 38 29.19 1.51 8.26
C THR A 38 29.27 2.33 9.55
N LEU A 39 29.09 1.70 10.71
CA LEU A 39 29.17 2.38 12.02
C LEU A 39 30.55 2.95 12.32
N THR A 40 31.58 2.19 11.96
CA THR A 40 33.01 2.58 12.17
C THR A 40 33.78 2.34 10.88
N ALA A 41 35.07 2.73 10.88
CA ALA A 41 35.98 2.48 9.76
C ALA A 41 36.59 1.05 9.76
N ASP A 42 36.22 0.22 10.71
CA ASP A 42 36.71 -1.16 10.81
C ASP A 42 36.14 -1.99 9.64
N LYS A 43 36.95 -2.93 9.14
CA LYS A 43 36.57 -3.76 7.97
C LYS A 43 35.27 -4.55 8.15
N ASP A 44 35.02 -5.01 9.37
CA ASP A 44 33.86 -5.85 9.69
C ASP A 44 32.82 -5.08 10.54
N ALA A 45 32.80 -3.73 10.44
CA ALA A 45 31.80 -2.94 11.14
C ALA A 45 30.38 -3.22 10.64
N PRO A 46 29.38 -3.26 11.53
CA PRO A 46 27.98 -3.32 11.11
C PRO A 46 27.61 -2.17 10.19
N SER A 47 26.66 -2.42 9.31
CA SER A 47 26.20 -1.44 8.32
C SER A 47 24.69 -1.16 8.44
N CYS A 48 24.31 -0.04 7.86
CA CYS A 48 22.92 0.30 7.58
C CYS A 48 22.77 0.48 6.08
N LYS A 49 21.88 -0.28 5.48
CA LYS A 49 21.54 -0.20 4.04
C LYS A 49 20.12 0.29 3.85
N VAL A 50 19.96 1.34 3.05
CA VAL A 50 18.68 1.86 2.60
C VAL A 50 18.56 1.62 1.11
N THR A 51 17.44 1.03 0.66
CA THR A 51 17.12 0.77 -0.75
C THR A 51 15.69 1.15 -1.02
N LEU A 52 15.44 2.14 -1.85
CA LEU A 52 14.13 2.69 -2.14
C LEU A 52 13.87 2.62 -3.64
N ASN A 53 12.81 1.91 -4.03
CA ASN A 53 12.32 1.81 -5.40
C ASN A 53 10.89 2.33 -5.43
N VAL A 54 10.71 3.59 -5.81
CA VAL A 54 9.46 4.32 -5.67
C VAL A 54 8.89 4.67 -7.03
N ALA A 55 7.70 4.16 -7.33
CA ALA A 55 6.98 4.49 -8.55
C ALA A 55 6.52 5.96 -8.50
N CYS A 56 6.82 6.70 -9.56
CA CYS A 56 6.55 8.12 -9.74
C CYS A 56 5.59 8.27 -10.91
N ALA A 57 4.44 8.90 -10.72
CA ALA A 57 3.52 9.23 -11.79
C ALA A 57 4.20 10.18 -12.78
N LYS A 58 4.17 9.84 -14.07
CA LYS A 58 4.81 10.59 -15.15
C LYS A 58 4.01 10.46 -16.44
N GLY A 59 2.82 11.04 -16.42
CA GLY A 59 1.90 11.09 -17.55
C GLY A 59 1.99 12.39 -18.33
N ASP A 60 0.97 12.63 -19.14
CA ASP A 60 0.83 13.83 -19.95
C ASP A 60 -0.01 14.92 -19.26
N GLN A 61 -0.40 14.71 -17.99
CA GLN A 61 -1.25 15.60 -17.22
C GLN A 61 -0.53 16.06 -15.93
N PRO A 62 0.24 17.17 -16.00
CA PRO A 62 1.14 17.59 -14.91
C PRO A 62 0.48 17.80 -13.55
N GLU A 63 -0.80 18.24 -13.49
CA GLU A 63 -1.50 18.44 -12.22
C GLU A 63 -1.89 17.09 -11.58
N ILE A 64 -2.29 16.11 -12.37
CA ILE A 64 -2.60 14.75 -11.91
C ILE A 64 -1.33 14.10 -11.34
N ASP A 65 -0.25 14.12 -12.14
CA ASP A 65 1.06 13.59 -11.72
C ASP A 65 1.53 14.24 -10.42
N LYS A 66 1.39 15.56 -10.32
CA LYS A 66 1.77 16.33 -9.15
C LYS A 66 0.97 15.91 -7.91
N ASN A 67 -0.36 15.82 -8.02
CA ASN A 67 -1.22 15.44 -6.90
C ASN A 67 -0.85 14.06 -6.36
N MET A 68 -0.69 13.07 -7.27
CA MET A 68 -0.28 11.71 -6.89
C MET A 68 1.10 11.70 -6.24
N ASN A 69 2.10 12.33 -6.88
CA ASN A 69 3.47 12.32 -6.38
C ASN A 69 3.60 13.04 -5.04
N GLN A 70 2.85 14.11 -4.79
CA GLN A 70 2.83 14.79 -3.49
C GLN A 70 2.21 13.91 -2.40
N ALA A 71 1.11 13.19 -2.69
CA ALA A 71 0.51 12.26 -1.74
C ALA A 71 1.46 11.09 -1.42
N ILE A 72 2.18 10.56 -2.42
CA ILE A 72 3.19 9.52 -2.24
C ILE A 72 4.34 10.01 -1.35
N VAL A 73 4.86 11.22 -1.61
CA VAL A 73 5.94 11.82 -0.80
C VAL A 73 5.50 12.03 0.64
N GLN A 74 4.27 12.53 0.85
CA GLN A 74 3.72 12.73 2.19
C GLN A 74 3.57 11.41 2.94
N GLU A 75 3.02 10.38 2.30
CA GLU A 75 2.76 9.10 2.95
C GLU A 75 4.03 8.32 3.26
N LEU A 76 4.95 8.22 2.30
CA LEU A 76 6.14 7.36 2.46
C LEU A 76 7.27 8.03 3.24
N PHE A 77 7.36 9.35 3.23
CA PHE A 77 8.53 10.08 3.76
C PHE A 77 8.20 11.14 4.81
N ASP A 78 6.91 11.44 5.03
CA ASP A 78 6.44 12.54 5.88
C ASP A 78 7.11 13.88 5.50
N MET A 79 7.10 14.18 4.18
CA MET A 79 7.70 15.39 3.61
C MET A 79 6.72 16.07 2.66
N GLU A 80 6.88 17.39 2.46
CA GLU A 80 6.04 18.19 1.56
C GLU A 80 6.91 19.01 0.60
N GLY A 81 6.36 19.31 -0.58
CA GLY A 81 6.97 20.22 -1.55
C GLY A 81 8.22 19.71 -2.25
N LEU A 82 8.57 18.44 -2.08
CA LEU A 82 9.70 17.78 -2.72
C LEU A 82 9.24 16.89 -3.88
N SER A 83 10.12 16.66 -4.84
CA SER A 83 9.96 15.55 -5.77
C SER A 83 10.22 14.21 -5.05
N ILE A 84 9.71 13.10 -5.59
CA ILE A 84 9.97 11.76 -5.05
C ILE A 84 11.48 11.50 -4.94
N GLN A 85 12.28 11.88 -5.94
CA GLN A 85 13.75 11.73 -5.88
C GLN A 85 14.36 12.51 -4.71
N GLN A 86 13.98 13.77 -4.53
CA GLN A 86 14.49 14.59 -3.44
C GLN A 86 14.07 14.03 -2.06
N ALA A 87 12.84 13.56 -1.94
CA ALA A 87 12.33 12.97 -0.70
C ALA A 87 13.06 11.66 -0.37
N ALA A 88 13.22 10.76 -1.36
CA ALA A 88 13.94 9.50 -1.20
C ALA A 88 15.42 9.71 -0.81
N ASP A 89 16.13 10.62 -1.48
CA ASP A 89 17.51 10.95 -1.16
C ASP A 89 17.65 11.58 0.24
N SER A 90 16.70 12.44 0.61
CA SER A 90 16.67 13.09 1.93
C SER A 90 16.40 12.06 3.03
N PHE A 91 15.44 11.16 2.81
CA PHE A 91 15.14 10.06 3.73
C PHE A 91 16.35 9.16 3.94
N ALA A 92 16.95 8.63 2.86
CA ALA A 92 18.10 7.75 2.93
C ALA A 92 19.29 8.42 3.65
N THR A 93 19.46 9.73 3.43
CA THR A 93 20.51 10.51 4.09
C THR A 93 20.25 10.68 5.58
N ARG A 94 19.03 11.10 5.96
CA ARG A 94 18.63 11.28 7.37
C ARG A 94 18.72 9.95 8.12
N TYR A 95 18.12 8.88 7.57
CA TYR A 95 18.10 7.57 8.20
C TYR A 95 19.50 7.03 8.49
N THR A 96 20.40 7.10 7.52
CA THR A 96 21.79 6.63 7.70
C THR A 96 22.62 7.53 8.62
N GLN A 97 22.33 8.83 8.70
CA GLN A 97 22.97 9.74 9.66
C GLN A 97 22.51 9.46 11.09
N GLU A 98 21.20 9.25 11.29
CA GLU A 98 20.63 8.89 12.60
C GLU A 98 21.16 7.54 13.08
N TYR A 99 21.22 6.54 12.21
CA TYR A 99 21.87 5.26 12.50
C TYR A 99 23.27 5.46 13.07
N LYS A 100 24.15 6.18 12.38
CA LYS A 100 25.52 6.44 12.86
C LYS A 100 25.53 7.20 14.18
N LYS A 101 24.78 8.27 14.28
CA LYS A 101 24.72 9.13 15.45
C LYS A 101 24.30 8.38 16.71
N ASN A 102 23.26 7.54 16.57
CA ASN A 102 22.65 6.88 17.72
C ASN A 102 23.36 5.59 18.10
N LEU A 103 23.88 4.82 17.13
CA LEU A 103 24.40 3.49 17.39
C LEU A 103 25.92 3.41 17.50
N ALA A 104 26.69 4.31 16.89
CA ALA A 104 28.15 4.24 16.98
C ALA A 104 28.68 4.30 18.43
N PRO A 105 28.13 5.14 19.33
CA PRO A 105 28.57 5.15 20.75
C PRO A 105 28.25 3.86 21.51
N LEU A 106 27.11 3.22 21.18
CA LEU A 106 26.66 1.97 21.79
C LEU A 106 27.50 0.79 21.27
N TYR A 107 27.72 0.73 19.97
CA TYR A 107 28.57 -0.29 19.37
C TYR A 107 30.00 -0.25 19.89
N ALA A 108 30.54 0.93 20.15
CA ALA A 108 31.88 1.06 20.75
C ALA A 108 32.02 0.35 22.12
N GLN A 109 30.94 0.24 22.87
CA GLN A 109 30.87 -0.48 24.16
C GLN A 109 30.72 -1.99 23.95
N ASP A 110 29.96 -2.39 22.94
CA ASP A 110 29.62 -3.79 22.66
C ASP A 110 30.53 -4.47 21.62
N LYS A 111 31.52 -3.76 21.09
CA LYS A 111 32.36 -4.21 19.97
C LYS A 111 33.06 -5.57 20.20
N SER A 112 33.36 -5.90 21.46
CA SER A 112 33.99 -7.18 21.84
C SER A 112 32.99 -8.35 21.93
N ASP A 113 31.68 -8.06 21.89
CA ASP A 113 30.63 -9.05 22.00
C ASP A 113 30.10 -9.40 20.58
N SER A 114 30.58 -10.51 20.05
CA SER A 114 30.21 -10.96 18.71
C SER A 114 28.71 -11.34 18.57
N GLU A 115 28.04 -11.71 19.67
CA GLU A 115 26.64 -12.08 19.66
C GLU A 115 25.73 -10.85 19.44
N LYS A 116 26.17 -9.69 19.91
CA LYS A 116 25.42 -8.44 19.75
C LYS A 116 25.61 -7.78 18.36
N ARG A 117 26.62 -8.20 17.59
CA ARG A 117 26.93 -7.56 16.31
C ARG A 117 25.72 -7.48 15.39
N ALA A 118 24.92 -8.55 15.29
CA ALA A 118 23.72 -8.61 14.44
C ALA A 118 22.67 -7.56 14.81
N TRP A 119 22.63 -7.08 16.06
CA TRP A 119 21.68 -6.05 16.50
C TRP A 119 22.00 -4.66 15.94
N TYR A 120 23.18 -4.49 15.39
CA TYR A 120 23.65 -3.25 14.78
C TYR A 120 23.61 -3.26 13.25
N GLU A 121 23.24 -4.38 12.61
CA GLU A 121 22.97 -4.44 11.17
C GLU A 121 21.57 -3.93 10.89
N TYR A 122 21.44 -2.78 10.24
CA TYR A 122 20.15 -2.18 9.90
C TYR A 122 19.90 -2.25 8.41
N HIS A 123 18.65 -2.43 8.04
CA HIS A 123 18.20 -2.19 6.67
C HIS A 123 16.84 -1.50 6.65
N TYR A 124 16.58 -0.79 5.57
CA TYR A 124 15.30 -0.20 5.26
C TYR A 124 15.05 -0.29 3.75
N THR A 125 13.98 -0.94 3.34
CA THR A 125 13.61 -1.07 1.92
C THR A 125 12.19 -0.58 1.70
N ILE A 126 11.97 0.07 0.56
CA ILE A 126 10.66 0.35 0.01
C ILE A 126 10.67 -0.13 -1.43
N ASP A 127 9.72 -1.01 -1.77
CA ASP A 127 9.42 -1.41 -3.13
C ASP A 127 7.98 -1.08 -3.44
N THR A 128 7.72 -0.37 -4.55
CA THR A 128 6.38 0.05 -4.89
C THR A 128 5.94 -0.45 -6.25
N HIS A 129 4.64 -0.68 -6.37
CA HIS A 129 4.00 -1.05 -7.63
C HIS A 129 2.59 -0.46 -7.71
N THR A 130 2.02 -0.47 -8.90
CA THR A 130 0.67 0.06 -9.16
C THR A 130 -0.18 -0.95 -9.90
N GLN A 131 -1.47 -0.91 -9.66
CA GLN A 131 -2.46 -1.69 -10.40
C GLN A 131 -3.71 -0.85 -10.65
N SER A 132 -4.53 -1.29 -11.61
CA SER A 132 -5.87 -0.74 -11.82
C SER A 132 -6.77 -1.16 -10.65
N GLY A 133 -7.73 -0.34 -10.33
CA GLY A 133 -8.76 -0.60 -9.34
C GLY A 133 -10.15 -0.26 -9.84
N HIS A 134 -11.15 -0.44 -8.97
CA HIS A 134 -12.56 -0.22 -9.26
C HIS A 134 -12.83 1.19 -9.77
N ASP A 135 -13.74 1.32 -10.74
CA ASP A 135 -14.18 2.59 -11.34
C ASP A 135 -13.03 3.49 -11.82
N GLY A 136 -11.96 2.87 -12.33
CA GLY A 136 -10.79 3.58 -12.84
C GLY A 136 -9.92 4.19 -11.75
N ALA A 137 -10.02 3.71 -10.51
CA ALA A 137 -9.04 4.04 -9.49
C ALA A 137 -7.66 3.49 -9.86
N ILE A 138 -6.61 4.14 -9.39
CA ILE A 138 -5.24 3.62 -9.42
C ILE A 138 -4.88 3.24 -8.01
N VAL A 139 -4.55 1.98 -7.81
CA VAL A 139 -4.07 1.45 -6.52
C VAL A 139 -2.55 1.47 -6.54
N TYR A 140 -1.96 2.19 -5.62
CA TYR A 140 -0.53 2.28 -5.39
C TYR A 140 -0.19 1.51 -4.12
N LEU A 141 0.70 0.53 -4.23
CA LEU A 141 1.12 -0.33 -3.13
C LEU A 141 2.61 -0.08 -2.85
N ALA A 142 2.95 0.08 -1.58
CA ALA A 142 4.32 0.18 -1.11
C ALA A 142 4.57 -0.92 -0.06
N ASP A 143 5.48 -1.84 -0.39
CA ASP A 143 5.98 -2.84 0.55
C ASP A 143 7.21 -2.27 1.25
N VAL A 144 7.11 -2.15 2.57
CA VAL A 144 8.16 -1.61 3.44
C VAL A 144 8.70 -2.74 4.30
N ASP A 145 10.01 -2.97 4.27
CA ASP A 145 10.70 -3.96 5.10
C ASP A 145 11.89 -3.29 5.78
N TYR A 146 11.93 -3.32 7.11
CA TYR A 146 13.04 -2.75 7.84
C TYR A 146 13.41 -3.57 9.08
N TYR A 147 14.68 -3.50 9.45
CA TYR A 147 15.21 -4.03 10.68
C TYR A 147 16.07 -2.98 11.38
N GLU A 148 15.73 -2.70 12.62
CA GLU A 148 16.38 -1.72 13.47
C GLU A 148 16.89 -2.33 14.78
N GLY A 149 17.43 -3.53 14.66
CA GLY A 149 17.85 -4.32 15.82
C GLY A 149 16.68 -5.07 16.49
N GLY A 150 17.02 -5.90 17.47
CA GLY A 150 16.04 -6.68 18.21
C GLY A 150 15.77 -8.08 17.64
N ALA A 151 14.63 -8.65 18.00
CA ALA A 151 14.32 -10.05 17.72
C ALA A 151 13.95 -10.33 16.25
N HIS A 152 13.34 -9.37 15.56
CA HIS A 152 12.88 -9.50 14.17
C HIS A 152 12.65 -8.13 13.52
N GLY A 153 12.63 -8.10 12.21
CA GLY A 153 12.27 -6.92 11.40
C GLY A 153 10.76 -6.70 11.32
N ILE A 154 10.40 -5.62 10.68
CA ILE A 154 9.01 -5.20 10.44
C ILE A 154 8.75 -5.21 8.93
N LYS A 155 7.64 -5.84 8.53
CA LYS A 155 7.11 -5.79 7.18
C LYS A 155 5.74 -5.14 7.20
N GLN A 156 5.58 -4.12 6.37
CA GLN A 156 4.33 -3.37 6.26
C GLN A 156 3.97 -3.22 4.78
N GLN A 157 2.68 -3.13 4.51
CA GLN A 157 2.16 -2.72 3.22
C GLN A 157 1.35 -1.43 3.41
N ILE A 158 1.67 -0.41 2.63
CA ILE A 158 0.97 0.88 2.60
C ILE A 158 0.25 0.96 1.27
N VAL A 159 -1.03 1.32 1.30
CA VAL A 159 -1.86 1.44 0.11
C VAL A 159 -2.39 2.86 -0.03
N LEU A 160 -2.25 3.40 -1.23
CA LEU A 160 -2.90 4.64 -1.63
C LEU A 160 -3.82 4.34 -2.83
N ASN A 161 -5.07 4.73 -2.72
CA ASN A 161 -5.99 4.71 -3.85
C ASN A 161 -6.07 6.12 -4.43
N PHE A 162 -5.99 6.25 -5.74
CA PHE A 162 -6.07 7.53 -6.44
C PHE A 162 -7.21 7.56 -7.44
N ASN A 163 -7.89 8.68 -7.53
CA ASN A 163 -8.79 8.96 -8.64
C ASN A 163 -7.96 9.25 -9.90
N ALA A 164 -8.05 8.42 -10.92
CA ALA A 164 -7.25 8.57 -12.14
C ALA A 164 -7.53 9.86 -12.93
N LYS A 165 -8.69 10.52 -12.69
CA LYS A 165 -9.06 11.76 -13.39
C LYS A 165 -8.52 13.02 -12.72
N THR A 166 -8.23 12.96 -11.40
CA THR A 166 -7.79 14.14 -10.64
C THR A 166 -6.42 13.96 -10.00
N GLY A 167 -5.94 12.71 -9.86
CA GLY A 167 -4.72 12.36 -9.12
C GLY A 167 -4.87 12.51 -7.61
N GLU A 168 -6.06 12.83 -7.11
CA GLU A 168 -6.30 12.99 -5.68
C GLU A 168 -6.40 11.63 -4.99
N ARG A 169 -5.87 11.56 -3.76
CA ARG A 169 -6.00 10.40 -2.90
C ARG A 169 -7.47 10.16 -2.53
N MET A 170 -7.92 8.94 -2.68
CA MET A 170 -9.24 8.49 -2.25
C MET A 170 -9.13 7.85 -0.86
N THR A 171 -9.99 8.29 0.05
CA THR A 171 -10.12 7.80 1.42
C THR A 171 -11.43 7.01 1.58
N LEU A 172 -11.64 6.36 2.72
CA LEU A 172 -12.91 5.70 3.03
C LEU A 172 -14.11 6.66 2.91
N LYS A 173 -13.91 7.93 3.24
CA LYS A 173 -14.97 8.96 3.11
C LYS A 173 -15.34 9.27 1.67
N ASP A 174 -14.47 8.98 0.71
CA ASP A 174 -14.76 9.18 -0.71
C ASP A 174 -15.54 8.00 -1.30
N VAL A 175 -15.38 6.81 -0.72
CA VAL A 175 -15.99 5.56 -1.14
C VAL A 175 -17.35 5.33 -0.45
N PHE A 176 -17.42 5.58 0.84
CA PHE A 176 -18.59 5.23 1.67
C PHE A 176 -19.45 6.44 2.04
N VAL A 177 -20.75 6.21 2.22
CA VAL A 177 -21.69 7.22 2.72
C VAL A 177 -21.40 7.62 4.16
N PRO A 178 -21.73 8.85 4.61
CA PRO A 178 -21.51 9.26 6.00
C PRO A 178 -22.16 8.30 7.01
N GLY A 179 -21.41 7.92 8.05
CA GLY A 179 -21.90 7.02 9.12
C GLY A 179 -21.65 5.54 8.83
N TYR A 180 -20.85 5.22 7.83
CA TYR A 180 -20.49 3.85 7.44
C TYR A 180 -19.72 3.07 8.52
N GLU A 181 -19.04 3.76 9.44
CA GLU A 181 -17.99 3.21 10.29
C GLU A 181 -18.49 2.01 11.14
N VAL A 182 -19.68 2.15 11.74
CA VAL A 182 -20.23 1.11 12.62
C VAL A 182 -20.57 -0.15 11.82
N ARG A 183 -21.36 0.03 10.75
CA ARG A 183 -21.81 -1.11 9.94
C ARG A 183 -20.66 -1.80 9.22
N LEU A 184 -19.70 -1.03 8.72
CA LEU A 184 -18.50 -1.56 8.06
C LEU A 184 -17.63 -2.35 9.05
N SER A 185 -17.48 -1.87 10.29
CA SER A 185 -16.77 -2.59 11.37
C SER A 185 -17.43 -3.95 11.68
N GLU A 186 -18.76 -4.00 11.73
CA GLU A 186 -19.51 -5.24 11.92
C GLU A 186 -19.24 -6.25 10.80
N LEU A 187 -19.32 -5.82 9.53
CA LEU A 187 -19.06 -6.67 8.36
C LEU A 187 -17.62 -7.21 8.37
N LEU A 188 -16.65 -6.35 8.69
CA LEU A 188 -15.25 -6.74 8.79
C LEU A 188 -15.04 -7.75 9.94
N LEU A 189 -15.68 -7.56 11.09
CA LEU A 189 -15.62 -8.51 12.20
C LEU A 189 -16.23 -9.86 11.83
N GLU A 190 -17.41 -9.88 11.23
CA GLU A 190 -18.05 -11.09 10.73
C GLU A 190 -17.17 -11.86 9.76
N LYS A 191 -16.54 -11.14 8.83
CA LYS A 191 -15.63 -11.71 7.84
C LYS A 191 -14.36 -12.27 8.48
N LEU A 192 -13.75 -11.55 9.42
CA LEU A 192 -12.57 -12.00 10.16
C LEU A 192 -12.88 -13.25 11.00
N MET A 193 -14.02 -13.29 11.69
CA MET A 193 -14.47 -14.46 12.44
C MET A 193 -14.62 -15.69 11.53
N LYS A 194 -15.20 -15.49 10.33
CA LYS A 194 -15.32 -16.55 9.33
C LYS A 194 -13.96 -17.03 8.83
N GLN A 195 -13.04 -16.11 8.51
CA GLN A 195 -11.67 -16.45 8.09
C GLN A 195 -10.91 -17.21 9.18
N ALA A 196 -11.07 -16.78 10.43
CA ALA A 196 -10.47 -17.45 11.59
C ALA A 196 -11.16 -18.74 11.99
N ASN A 197 -12.29 -19.09 11.36
CA ASN A 197 -13.14 -20.24 11.69
C ASN A 197 -13.51 -20.27 13.19
N VAL A 198 -14.12 -19.18 13.66
CA VAL A 198 -14.64 -18.99 15.03
C VAL A 198 -16.05 -18.44 15.00
N SER A 199 -16.79 -18.62 16.13
CA SER A 199 -18.18 -18.24 16.25
C SER A 199 -18.43 -17.08 17.22
N SER A 200 -17.40 -16.65 17.96
CA SER A 200 -17.51 -15.54 18.91
C SER A 200 -16.24 -14.68 18.94
N ILE A 201 -16.38 -13.47 19.48
CA ILE A 201 -15.24 -12.57 19.66
C ILE A 201 -14.25 -13.10 20.73
N GLU A 202 -14.74 -13.84 21.71
CA GLU A 202 -13.91 -14.49 22.72
C GLU A 202 -13.01 -15.55 22.10
N GLU A 203 -13.53 -16.36 21.16
CA GLU A 203 -12.76 -17.33 20.40
C GLU A 203 -11.75 -16.63 19.47
N LEU A 204 -12.13 -15.50 18.87
CA LEU A 204 -11.25 -14.69 18.04
C LEU A 204 -10.08 -14.11 18.86
N ARG A 205 -10.39 -13.59 20.06
CA ARG A 205 -9.40 -13.12 21.04
C ARG A 205 -8.47 -14.24 21.53
N ALA A 206 -9.00 -15.45 21.72
CA ALA A 206 -8.20 -16.63 22.05
C ALA A 206 -7.21 -17.00 20.93
N LYS A 207 -7.47 -16.59 19.69
CA LYS A 207 -6.54 -16.71 18.56
C LYS A 207 -5.62 -15.48 18.40
N ASN A 208 -5.58 -14.62 19.39
CA ASN A 208 -4.77 -13.41 19.47
C ASN A 208 -5.18 -12.28 18.52
N TYR A 209 -6.41 -12.25 18.01
CA TYR A 209 -6.96 -11.09 17.30
C TYR A 209 -7.68 -10.16 18.27
N LEU A 210 -7.64 -8.86 18.02
CA LEU A 210 -8.44 -7.82 18.69
C LEU A 210 -8.34 -7.89 20.24
N TYR A 211 -7.14 -8.12 20.78
CA TYR A 211 -6.94 -8.36 22.20
C TYR A 211 -7.36 -7.18 23.10
N ALA A 212 -7.07 -5.95 22.68
CA ALA A 212 -7.33 -4.74 23.47
C ALA A 212 -8.03 -3.64 22.65
N ILE A 213 -8.53 -3.96 21.46
CA ILE A 213 -9.19 -3.01 20.54
C ILE A 213 -10.45 -3.66 19.97
N ASP A 214 -11.38 -2.83 19.53
CA ASP A 214 -12.52 -3.26 18.72
C ASP A 214 -12.16 -3.21 17.23
N MET A 215 -12.94 -3.94 16.42
CA MET A 215 -12.78 -3.91 14.96
C MET A 215 -13.09 -2.51 14.41
N TYR A 216 -12.29 -2.06 13.47
CA TYR A 216 -12.45 -0.76 12.80
C TYR A 216 -12.10 -0.88 11.31
N PRO A 217 -12.67 -0.05 10.43
CA PRO A 217 -12.24 0.02 9.04
C PRO A 217 -10.84 0.64 8.95
N SER A 218 -9.88 -0.10 8.43
CA SER A 218 -8.53 0.43 8.19
C SER A 218 -8.53 1.45 7.07
N ASP A 219 -7.85 2.58 7.24
CA ASP A 219 -7.59 3.53 6.15
C ASP A 219 -6.59 2.97 5.11
N ASN A 220 -5.97 1.84 5.42
CA ASN A 220 -5.08 1.08 4.55
C ASN A 220 -5.90 0.01 3.81
N PHE A 221 -6.43 0.33 2.64
CA PHE A 221 -7.33 -0.52 1.89
C PHE A 221 -7.05 -0.48 0.38
N ILE A 222 -7.39 -1.56 -0.31
CA ILE A 222 -7.29 -1.70 -1.77
C ILE A 222 -8.70 -1.59 -2.35
N LEU A 223 -8.92 -0.65 -3.28
CA LEU A 223 -10.09 -0.62 -4.15
C LEU A 223 -9.84 -1.56 -5.35
N GLY A 224 -9.99 -2.87 -5.14
CA GLY A 224 -9.83 -3.86 -6.20
C GLY A 224 -11.03 -3.85 -7.18
N ASP A 225 -10.93 -4.57 -8.28
CA ASP A 225 -12.00 -4.62 -9.30
C ASP A 225 -13.29 -5.25 -8.74
N ASP A 226 -13.18 -6.36 -7.98
CA ASP A 226 -14.30 -7.15 -7.51
C ASP A 226 -14.61 -6.97 -6.01
N GLU A 227 -13.63 -6.50 -5.24
CA GLU A 227 -13.72 -6.41 -3.78
C GLU A 227 -12.87 -5.27 -3.21
N ILE A 228 -13.24 -4.83 -2.01
CA ILE A 228 -12.45 -3.90 -1.20
C ILE A 228 -11.69 -4.74 -0.17
N THR A 229 -10.36 -4.69 -0.19
CA THR A 229 -9.51 -5.41 0.76
C THR A 229 -8.92 -4.46 1.78
N PHE A 230 -9.28 -4.65 3.05
CA PHE A 230 -8.73 -3.90 4.19
C PHE A 230 -7.48 -4.60 4.70
N ILE A 231 -6.42 -3.84 4.85
CA ILE A 231 -5.10 -4.33 5.28
C ILE A 231 -4.82 -3.86 6.69
N TYR A 232 -4.49 -4.81 7.54
CA TYR A 232 -4.02 -4.58 8.90
C TYR A 232 -2.59 -5.12 8.98
N ASN A 233 -1.64 -4.22 9.12
CA ASN A 233 -0.24 -4.60 9.24
C ASN A 233 0.01 -5.32 10.58
N ILE A 234 1.20 -5.88 10.72
CA ILE A 234 1.62 -6.53 11.96
C ILE A 234 1.48 -5.56 13.14
N TYR A 235 0.99 -6.07 14.28
CA TYR A 235 0.68 -5.34 15.50
C TYR A 235 -0.55 -4.42 15.46
N GLU A 236 -1.25 -4.26 14.33
CA GLU A 236 -2.46 -3.44 14.30
C GLU A 236 -3.64 -4.12 15.00
N ILE A 237 -4.01 -5.33 14.59
CA ILE A 237 -5.13 -6.08 15.20
C ILE A 237 -4.72 -7.45 15.75
N ALA A 238 -3.46 -7.83 15.56
CA ALA A 238 -2.91 -9.12 15.99
C ALA A 238 -1.40 -9.00 16.25
N PRO A 239 -0.78 -9.89 17.07
CA PRO A 239 0.65 -9.87 17.35
C PRO A 239 1.47 -10.29 16.12
N TYR A 240 2.77 -10.04 16.15
CA TYR A 240 3.72 -10.37 15.08
C TYR A 240 3.59 -11.80 14.56
N SER A 241 3.35 -12.77 15.43
CA SER A 241 3.24 -14.20 15.07
C SER A 241 2.07 -14.53 14.15
N VAL A 242 1.04 -13.69 14.12
CA VAL A 242 -0.11 -13.82 13.21
C VAL A 242 0.22 -13.24 11.83
N GLY A 243 1.04 -12.19 11.79
CA GLY A 243 1.41 -11.50 10.57
C GLY A 243 0.40 -10.42 10.14
N LYS A 244 0.53 -9.97 8.89
CA LYS A 244 -0.41 -9.07 8.23
C LYS A 244 -1.76 -9.78 8.05
N THR A 245 -2.85 -9.08 8.32
CA THR A 245 -4.22 -9.59 8.14
C THR A 245 -4.92 -8.81 7.04
N GLU A 246 -5.52 -9.52 6.11
CA GLU A 246 -6.30 -8.96 5.01
C GLU A 246 -7.74 -9.42 5.12
N ILE A 247 -8.68 -8.49 4.99
CA ILE A 247 -10.12 -8.77 5.06
C ILE A 247 -10.78 -8.17 3.81
N SER A 248 -11.27 -9.04 2.92
CA SER A 248 -11.93 -8.62 1.70
C SER A 248 -13.45 -8.67 1.83
N LEU A 249 -14.12 -7.62 1.40
CA LEU A 249 -15.57 -7.53 1.25
C LEU A 249 -15.88 -7.28 -0.22
N SER A 250 -16.77 -8.09 -0.80
CA SER A 250 -17.26 -7.81 -2.16
C SER A 250 -18.06 -6.50 -2.18
N TYR A 251 -18.16 -5.85 -3.32
CA TYR A 251 -19.00 -4.65 -3.46
C TYR A 251 -20.46 -4.93 -3.12
N SER A 252 -20.94 -6.16 -3.34
CA SER A 252 -22.28 -6.58 -2.91
C SER A 252 -22.46 -6.71 -1.39
N ASP A 253 -21.38 -7.00 -0.65
CA ASP A 253 -21.43 -7.07 0.83
C ASP A 253 -21.59 -5.67 1.45
N VAL A 254 -21.19 -4.62 0.74
CA VAL A 254 -21.18 -3.22 1.21
C VAL A 254 -22.06 -2.28 0.37
N GLU A 255 -22.92 -2.82 -0.49
CA GLU A 255 -23.74 -2.06 -1.45
C GLU A 255 -24.49 -0.90 -0.77
N ASP A 256 -25.08 -1.14 0.41
CA ASP A 256 -25.83 -0.13 1.17
C ASP A 256 -24.95 0.99 1.75
N LEU A 257 -23.63 0.82 1.75
CA LEU A 257 -22.67 1.76 2.32
C LEU A 257 -21.91 2.56 1.25
N LEU A 258 -22.00 2.17 -0.02
CA LEU A 258 -21.32 2.86 -1.12
C LEU A 258 -21.99 4.18 -1.49
N LYS A 259 -21.21 5.13 -2.02
CA LYS A 259 -21.71 6.40 -2.57
C LYS A 259 -22.28 6.26 -3.98
#